data_7f4d33e48e4dc43093cf31dfd561ce7a
#
_entry.id   7f4d33e48e4dc43093cf31dfd561ce7a
#
_cell.length_a   1.000
_cell.length_b   1.000
_cell.length_c   1.000
_cell.angle_alpha   90.00
_cell.angle_beta   90.00
_cell.angle_gamma   90.00
#
_symmetry.space_group_name_H-M   'P 1'
#
loop_
_entity.id
_entity.type
_entity.pdbx_description
1 polymer ?
#
loop_
_entity_poly.entity_id
_entity_poly.type
_entity_poly.pdbx_seq_one_letter_code
_entity_poly.pdbx_strand_id
1 'polypeptide(L)'
;MSFDKIIAVRTDKTVYRDGDRCLKVFGEEYSKSDVLVEALNQARVEEAGLDVPEILGVTVTDGKWTIISKYIKGKTLERLALENPEKKDEYIAKLVDVQLEMQSKSCPKLRKLRDRLIEKINAADIPATARYSIIARLAELPTHNKICHGGFTLSNVILGDDGQTDFLDWIHATRGNASADAAFTYFRFGMKDSPEDAEKYLDLFCEKSGTDKQYVRKWMPVIAAAQSVNGNAREREFLLPFIREINK
;
A
#
# COMPACT_ATOMS: atom_id res chain seq x y z
N MET A 1 -6.27 21.26 -21.02
CA MET A 1 -7.19 21.75 -19.95
C MET A 1 -6.36 22.43 -18.88
N SER A 2 -6.81 23.55 -18.34
CA SER A 2 -6.17 24.18 -17.18
C SER A 2 -6.83 23.66 -15.92
N PHE A 3 -6.09 22.94 -15.07
CA PHE A 3 -6.56 22.52 -13.75
C PHE A 3 -6.23 23.60 -12.72
N ASP A 4 -7.04 23.69 -11.65
CA ASP A 4 -6.88 24.73 -10.65
C ASP A 4 -5.52 24.67 -9.93
N LYS A 5 -5.09 23.45 -9.52
CA LYS A 5 -3.89 23.30 -8.69
C LYS A 5 -3.31 21.87 -8.76
N ILE A 6 -1.98 21.79 -8.85
CA ILE A 6 -1.25 20.55 -8.57
C ILE A 6 -1.20 20.34 -7.06
N ILE A 7 -1.66 19.20 -6.57
CA ILE A 7 -1.67 18.83 -5.14
C ILE A 7 -0.65 17.77 -4.77
N ALA A 8 -0.24 16.93 -5.73
CA ALA A 8 0.86 15.99 -5.54
C ALA A 8 1.55 15.66 -6.87
N VAL A 9 2.86 15.53 -6.83
CA VAL A 9 3.68 15.01 -7.93
C VAL A 9 4.40 13.77 -7.43
N ARG A 10 4.26 12.66 -8.14
CA ARG A 10 4.99 11.41 -7.94
C ARG A 10 5.82 11.13 -9.20
N THR A 11 6.74 10.19 -9.12
CA THR A 11 7.59 9.82 -10.27
C THR A 11 6.77 9.40 -11.48
N ASP A 12 5.64 8.75 -11.23
CA ASP A 12 4.82 8.00 -12.19
C ASP A 12 3.40 8.58 -12.36
N LYS A 13 3.01 9.58 -11.59
CA LYS A 13 1.67 10.18 -11.62
C LYS A 13 1.63 11.58 -11.03
N THR A 14 0.72 12.41 -11.54
CA THR A 14 0.46 13.75 -11.01
C THR A 14 -1.00 13.87 -10.60
N VAL A 15 -1.24 14.47 -9.45
CA VAL A 15 -2.57 14.65 -8.90
C VAL A 15 -2.91 16.13 -8.91
N TYR A 16 -4.05 16.44 -9.51
CA TYR A 16 -4.58 17.81 -9.64
C TYR A 16 -5.87 17.93 -8.84
N ARG A 17 -6.12 19.14 -8.36
CA ARG A 17 -7.44 19.56 -7.91
C ARG A 17 -8.11 20.40 -9.00
N ASP A 18 -9.40 20.21 -9.18
CA ASP A 18 -10.26 20.98 -10.06
C ASP A 18 -11.64 21.13 -9.39
N GLY A 19 -11.85 22.23 -8.68
CA GLY A 19 -13.02 22.46 -7.83
C GLY A 19 -13.13 21.42 -6.72
N ASP A 20 -14.23 20.65 -6.76
CA ASP A 20 -14.51 19.56 -5.83
C ASP A 20 -14.06 18.18 -6.38
N ARG A 21 -13.25 18.17 -7.44
CA ARG A 21 -12.71 16.95 -8.06
C ARG A 21 -11.21 16.83 -7.84
N CYS A 22 -10.77 15.59 -7.76
CA CYS A 22 -9.38 15.19 -7.76
C CYS A 22 -9.10 14.40 -9.03
N LEU A 23 -8.10 14.79 -9.81
CA LEU A 23 -7.70 14.14 -11.06
C LEU A 23 -6.32 13.50 -10.86
N LYS A 24 -6.27 12.18 -10.85
CA LYS A 24 -5.03 11.39 -10.81
C LYS A 24 -4.64 11.04 -12.23
N VAL A 25 -3.69 11.77 -12.79
CA VAL A 25 -3.17 11.61 -14.16
C VAL A 25 -1.97 10.68 -14.10
N PHE A 26 -2.05 9.54 -14.78
CA PHE A 26 -1.01 8.51 -14.80
C PHE A 26 0.04 8.78 -15.88
N GLY A 27 1.30 8.40 -15.61
CA GLY A 27 2.37 8.44 -16.59
C GLY A 27 2.16 7.43 -17.74
N GLU A 28 3.03 7.51 -18.75
CA GLU A 28 2.93 6.68 -19.96
C GLU A 28 3.24 5.20 -19.69
N GLU A 29 3.93 4.91 -18.58
CA GLU A 29 4.24 3.56 -18.11
C GLU A 29 3.02 2.76 -17.63
N TYR A 30 1.90 3.44 -17.34
CA TYR A 30 0.67 2.77 -16.92
C TYR A 30 -0.18 2.37 -18.11
N SER A 31 -0.47 1.08 -18.20
CA SER A 31 -1.43 0.59 -19.18
C SER A 31 -2.87 1.00 -18.81
N LYS A 32 -3.76 0.99 -19.80
CA LYS A 32 -5.21 1.14 -19.56
C LYS A 32 -5.73 0.21 -18.47
N SER A 33 -5.27 -1.06 -18.51
CA SER A 33 -5.71 -2.08 -17.55
C SER A 33 -5.27 -1.76 -16.12
N ASP A 34 -4.06 -1.23 -15.91
CA ASP A 34 -3.58 -0.85 -14.57
C ASP A 34 -4.45 0.23 -13.96
N VAL A 35 -4.77 1.27 -14.72
CA VAL A 35 -5.64 2.38 -14.28
C VAL A 35 -7.06 1.90 -13.97
N LEU A 36 -7.62 1.05 -14.84
CA LEU A 36 -8.94 0.48 -14.61
C LEU A 36 -8.96 -0.47 -13.40
N VAL A 37 -7.88 -1.23 -13.16
CA VAL A 37 -7.76 -2.08 -11.96
C VAL A 37 -7.69 -1.24 -10.70
N GLU A 38 -6.97 -0.12 -10.69
CA GLU A 38 -6.95 0.79 -9.53
C GLU A 38 -8.35 1.34 -9.23
N ALA A 39 -9.03 1.88 -10.23
CA ALA A 39 -10.39 2.39 -10.08
C ALA A 39 -11.37 1.29 -9.60
N LEU A 40 -11.29 0.10 -10.19
CA LEU A 40 -12.12 -1.03 -9.81
C LEU A 40 -11.86 -1.49 -8.36
N ASN A 41 -10.60 -1.54 -7.94
CA ASN A 41 -10.27 -1.91 -6.57
C ASN A 41 -10.79 -0.87 -5.58
N GLN A 42 -10.66 0.43 -5.89
CA GLN A 42 -11.20 1.50 -5.04
C GLN A 42 -12.72 1.37 -4.89
N ALA A 43 -13.47 1.17 -5.99
CA ALA A 43 -14.90 0.94 -5.93
C ALA A 43 -15.28 -0.31 -5.11
N ARG A 44 -14.49 -1.38 -5.21
CA ARG A 44 -14.71 -2.62 -4.44
C ARG A 44 -14.54 -2.44 -2.93
N VAL A 45 -13.53 -1.67 -2.52
CA VAL A 45 -13.30 -1.42 -1.09
C VAL A 45 -14.31 -0.42 -0.53
N GLU A 46 -14.78 0.54 -1.33
CA GLU A 46 -15.91 1.41 -1.02
C GLU A 46 -17.18 0.60 -0.76
N GLU A 47 -17.55 -0.32 -1.68
CA GLU A 47 -18.67 -1.26 -1.50
C GLU A 47 -18.51 -2.16 -0.26
N ALA A 48 -17.27 -2.40 0.20
CA ALA A 48 -16.98 -3.14 1.42
C ALA A 48 -17.08 -2.29 2.70
N GLY A 49 -17.42 -0.99 2.57
CA GLY A 49 -17.66 -0.06 3.68
C GLY A 49 -16.39 0.60 4.21
N LEU A 50 -15.40 0.86 3.33
CA LEU A 50 -14.27 1.73 3.64
C LEU A 50 -14.49 3.14 3.09
N ASP A 51 -14.07 4.14 3.84
CA ASP A 51 -14.08 5.53 3.41
C ASP A 51 -12.94 5.76 2.40
N VAL A 52 -13.32 6.00 1.16
CA VAL A 52 -12.42 6.27 0.04
C VAL A 52 -13.00 7.40 -0.81
N PRO A 53 -12.19 8.20 -1.50
CA PRO A 53 -12.72 9.20 -2.41
C PRO A 53 -13.61 8.56 -3.49
N GLU A 54 -14.87 8.94 -3.56
CA GLU A 54 -15.83 8.45 -4.56
C GLU A 54 -15.28 8.59 -5.98
N ILE A 55 -15.31 7.49 -6.76
CA ILE A 55 -14.91 7.52 -8.17
C ILE A 55 -16.01 8.18 -9.01
N LEU A 56 -15.69 9.28 -9.68
CA LEU A 56 -16.60 10.00 -10.56
C LEU A 56 -16.44 9.59 -12.02
N GLY A 57 -15.27 9.02 -12.38
CA GLY A 57 -15.04 8.54 -13.72
C GLY A 57 -13.58 8.17 -14.02
N VAL A 58 -13.38 7.52 -15.16
CA VAL A 58 -12.07 7.27 -15.75
C VAL A 58 -12.09 7.80 -17.18
N THR A 59 -11.05 8.57 -17.54
CA THR A 59 -10.98 9.26 -18.85
C THR A 59 -9.54 9.31 -19.36
N VAL A 60 -9.35 9.98 -20.50
CA VAL A 60 -8.03 10.33 -21.02
C VAL A 60 -7.90 11.85 -21.03
N THR A 61 -6.85 12.36 -20.42
CA THR A 61 -6.54 13.79 -20.34
C THR A 61 -5.16 14.03 -20.95
N ASP A 62 -5.09 14.82 -22.01
CA ASP A 62 -3.85 15.11 -22.75
C ASP A 62 -3.08 13.81 -23.12
N GLY A 63 -3.82 12.80 -23.61
CA GLY A 63 -3.28 11.50 -23.99
C GLY A 63 -2.98 10.52 -22.85
N LYS A 64 -3.17 10.91 -21.60
CA LYS A 64 -2.85 10.12 -20.40
C LYS A 64 -4.11 9.64 -19.69
N TRP A 65 -4.08 8.40 -19.23
CA TRP A 65 -5.18 7.84 -18.43
C TRP A 65 -5.33 8.61 -17.12
N THR A 66 -6.57 8.90 -16.76
CA THR A 66 -6.91 9.74 -15.60
C THR A 66 -8.08 9.14 -14.83
N ILE A 67 -7.91 8.96 -13.52
CA ILE A 67 -9.02 8.68 -12.60
C ILE A 67 -9.50 10.01 -12.02
N ILE A 68 -10.81 10.24 -12.11
CA ILE A 68 -11.48 11.39 -11.51
C ILE A 68 -12.21 10.89 -10.27
N SER A 69 -11.93 11.50 -9.13
CA SER A 69 -12.62 11.22 -7.87
C SER A 69 -13.04 12.50 -7.17
N LYS A 70 -13.88 12.37 -6.16
CA LYS A 70 -14.23 13.47 -5.26
C LYS A 70 -12.98 13.98 -4.53
N TYR A 71 -12.83 15.28 -4.42
CA TYR A 71 -11.74 15.87 -3.65
C TYR A 71 -12.05 15.84 -2.16
N ILE A 72 -11.15 15.27 -1.37
CA ILE A 72 -11.23 15.26 0.09
C ILE A 72 -10.47 16.46 0.64
N LYS A 73 -11.16 17.32 1.39
CA LYS A 73 -10.55 18.44 2.10
C LYS A 73 -9.85 17.92 3.34
N GLY A 74 -8.54 18.08 3.39
CA GLY A 74 -7.72 17.56 4.50
C GLY A 74 -6.26 17.45 4.10
N LYS A 75 -5.48 16.78 4.94
CA LYS A 75 -4.05 16.53 4.72
C LYS A 75 -3.73 15.05 4.92
N THR A 76 -2.75 14.54 4.16
CA THR A 76 -2.23 13.21 4.43
C THR A 76 -1.50 13.16 5.77
N LEU A 77 -1.49 11.99 6.42
CA LEU A 77 -0.71 11.81 7.65
C LEU A 77 0.77 12.11 7.42
N GLU A 78 1.30 11.82 6.21
CA GLU A 78 2.68 12.19 5.83
C GLU A 78 2.88 13.71 5.88
N ARG A 79 1.94 14.48 5.30
CA ARG A 79 2.01 15.95 5.31
C ARG A 79 1.92 16.50 6.74
N LEU A 80 1.03 15.96 7.55
CA LEU A 80 0.88 16.33 8.95
C LEU A 80 2.15 16.03 9.77
N ALA A 81 2.79 14.87 9.53
CA ALA A 81 4.04 14.51 10.19
C ALA A 81 5.22 15.41 9.79
N LEU A 82 5.23 15.91 8.53
CA LEU A 82 6.23 16.88 8.08
C LEU A 82 6.01 18.27 8.68
N GLU A 83 4.75 18.68 8.86
CA GLU A 83 4.40 19.98 9.47
C GLU A 83 4.55 19.98 10.99
N ASN A 84 4.43 18.81 11.64
CA ASN A 84 4.52 18.63 13.09
C ASN A 84 5.40 17.41 13.42
N PRO A 85 6.72 17.51 13.26
CA PRO A 85 7.62 16.37 13.45
C PRO A 85 7.56 15.75 14.85
N GLU A 86 7.26 16.55 15.87
CA GLU A 86 7.10 16.11 17.26
C GLU A 86 5.90 15.19 17.47
N LYS A 87 4.92 15.19 16.54
CA LYS A 87 3.73 14.34 16.57
C LYS A 87 3.82 13.14 15.62
N LYS A 88 4.99 12.89 15.03
CA LYS A 88 5.17 11.80 14.07
C LYS A 88 4.71 10.45 14.64
N ASP A 89 4.99 10.18 15.89
CA ASP A 89 4.60 8.96 16.58
C ASP A 89 3.08 8.80 16.70
N GLU A 90 2.36 9.89 16.94
CA GLU A 90 0.89 9.90 16.94
C GLU A 90 0.34 9.55 15.56
N TYR A 91 0.97 10.04 14.47
CA TYR A 91 0.54 9.74 13.11
C TYR A 91 0.87 8.30 12.70
N ILE A 92 1.97 7.71 13.20
CA ILE A 92 2.26 6.28 13.01
C ILE A 92 1.23 5.44 13.77
N ALA A 93 0.88 5.80 15.00
CA ALA A 93 -0.16 5.13 15.77
C ALA A 93 -1.53 5.22 15.07
N LYS A 94 -1.89 6.40 14.52
CA LYS A 94 -3.11 6.58 13.73
C LYS A 94 -3.10 5.72 12.46
N LEU A 95 -1.95 5.62 11.76
CA LEU A 95 -1.81 4.73 10.59
C LEU A 95 -2.14 3.27 10.96
N VAL A 96 -1.65 2.80 12.12
CA VAL A 96 -1.97 1.45 12.60
C VAL A 96 -3.46 1.31 12.89
N ASP A 97 -4.10 2.28 13.55
CA ASP A 97 -5.51 2.23 13.87
C ASP A 97 -6.37 2.09 12.61
N VAL A 98 -6.13 2.93 11.61
CA VAL A 98 -6.90 2.90 10.37
C VAL A 98 -6.56 1.67 9.52
N GLN A 99 -5.34 1.11 9.62
CA GLN A 99 -5.00 -0.16 8.98
C GLN A 99 -5.77 -1.33 9.60
N LEU A 100 -5.90 -1.37 10.91
CA LEU A 100 -6.69 -2.38 11.62
C LEU A 100 -8.19 -2.25 11.31
N GLU A 101 -8.70 -1.04 11.20
CA GLU A 101 -10.06 -0.76 10.73
C GLU A 101 -10.27 -1.34 9.33
N MET A 102 -9.40 -1.02 8.36
CA MET A 102 -9.42 -1.60 7.01
C MET A 102 -9.40 -3.13 7.06
N GLN A 103 -8.51 -3.72 7.86
CA GLN A 103 -8.37 -5.17 8.01
C GLN A 103 -9.52 -5.83 8.78
N SER A 104 -10.39 -5.06 9.44
CA SER A 104 -11.62 -5.58 10.05
C SER A 104 -12.67 -5.94 8.99
N LYS A 105 -12.58 -5.34 7.80
CA LYS A 105 -13.49 -5.55 6.68
C LYS A 105 -13.05 -6.73 5.80
N SER A 106 -13.99 -7.19 4.97
CA SER A 106 -13.77 -8.26 4.00
C SER A 106 -14.28 -7.82 2.63
N CYS A 107 -13.48 -8.04 1.59
CA CYS A 107 -13.87 -7.76 0.21
C CYS A 107 -13.56 -8.98 -0.68
N PRO A 108 -14.51 -9.94 -0.81
CA PRO A 108 -14.31 -11.16 -1.60
C PRO A 108 -14.02 -10.92 -3.08
N LYS A 109 -14.41 -9.76 -3.61
CA LYS A 109 -14.18 -9.36 -5.01
C LYS A 109 -12.72 -8.99 -5.31
N LEU A 110 -11.88 -8.71 -4.29
CA LEU A 110 -10.46 -8.46 -4.49
C LEU A 110 -9.71 -9.74 -4.88
N ARG A 111 -8.65 -9.57 -5.65
CA ARG A 111 -7.71 -10.64 -5.99
C ARG A 111 -7.11 -11.26 -4.72
N LYS A 112 -6.83 -12.57 -4.71
CA LYS A 112 -6.14 -13.22 -3.61
C LYS A 112 -4.69 -12.73 -3.52
N LEU A 113 -4.25 -12.36 -2.32
CA LEU A 113 -2.87 -11.96 -2.04
C LEU A 113 -1.87 -13.03 -2.46
N ARG A 114 -2.16 -14.29 -2.15
CA ARG A 114 -1.28 -15.43 -2.49
C ARG A 114 -0.99 -15.51 -3.99
N ASP A 115 -2.00 -15.38 -4.84
CA ASP A 115 -1.85 -15.47 -6.30
C ASP A 115 -0.96 -14.33 -6.81
N ARG A 116 -1.15 -13.13 -6.26
CA ARG A 116 -0.31 -11.97 -6.59
C ARG A 116 1.14 -12.14 -6.11
N LEU A 117 1.34 -12.69 -4.90
CA LEU A 117 2.69 -12.92 -4.38
C LEU A 117 3.43 -13.95 -5.23
N ILE A 118 2.78 -15.05 -5.63
CA ILE A 118 3.38 -16.06 -6.53
C ILE A 118 3.82 -15.43 -7.85
N GLU A 119 2.95 -14.62 -8.48
CA GLU A 119 3.29 -13.91 -9.71
C GLU A 119 4.52 -13.02 -9.54
N LYS A 120 4.55 -12.19 -8.48
CA LYS A 120 5.67 -11.31 -8.18
C LYS A 120 6.97 -12.08 -7.89
N ILE A 121 6.91 -13.13 -7.06
CA ILE A 121 8.08 -13.95 -6.72
C ILE A 121 8.63 -14.64 -7.98
N ASN A 122 7.78 -15.09 -8.90
CA ASN A 122 8.22 -15.69 -10.17
C ASN A 122 8.89 -14.67 -11.09
N ALA A 123 8.51 -13.40 -11.05
CA ALA A 123 9.11 -12.31 -11.80
C ALA A 123 10.36 -11.73 -11.13
N ALA A 124 10.65 -12.08 -9.86
CA ALA A 124 11.78 -11.52 -9.12
C ALA A 124 13.12 -12.06 -9.65
N ASP A 125 14.12 -11.16 -9.72
CA ASP A 125 15.51 -11.52 -10.05
C ASP A 125 16.23 -12.07 -8.80
N ILE A 126 15.91 -13.31 -8.48
CA ILE A 126 16.48 -14.07 -7.35
C ILE A 126 16.85 -15.49 -7.78
N PRO A 127 17.82 -16.15 -7.10
CA PRO A 127 18.20 -17.53 -7.41
C PRO A 127 16.99 -18.49 -7.40
N ALA A 128 16.99 -19.47 -8.30
CA ALA A 128 15.91 -20.43 -8.43
C ALA A 128 15.66 -21.22 -7.13
N THR A 129 16.71 -21.55 -6.38
CA THR A 129 16.64 -22.22 -5.07
C THR A 129 15.91 -21.34 -4.04
N ALA A 130 16.26 -20.06 -3.96
CA ALA A 130 15.59 -19.11 -3.07
C ALA A 130 14.10 -18.95 -3.45
N ARG A 131 13.81 -18.83 -4.76
CA ARG A 131 12.42 -18.75 -5.27
C ARG A 131 11.61 -19.97 -4.83
N TYR A 132 12.16 -21.18 -5.01
CA TYR A 132 11.49 -22.40 -4.60
C TYR A 132 11.20 -22.42 -3.09
N SER A 133 12.21 -22.10 -2.26
CA SER A 133 12.05 -22.06 -0.80
C SER A 133 11.02 -21.02 -0.34
N ILE A 134 10.98 -19.85 -0.99
CA ILE A 134 10.03 -18.79 -0.67
C ILE A 134 8.60 -19.21 -1.05
N ILE A 135 8.40 -19.83 -2.21
CA ILE A 135 7.08 -20.32 -2.63
C ILE A 135 6.62 -21.46 -1.72
N ALA A 136 7.51 -22.38 -1.32
CA ALA A 136 7.20 -23.43 -0.37
C ALA A 136 6.77 -22.84 1.00
N ARG A 137 7.51 -21.86 1.52
CA ARG A 137 7.10 -21.14 2.75
C ARG A 137 5.74 -20.45 2.59
N LEU A 138 5.51 -19.77 1.47
CA LEU A 138 4.21 -19.13 1.22
C LEU A 138 3.07 -20.15 1.24
N ALA A 139 3.30 -21.37 0.77
CA ALA A 139 2.29 -22.45 0.79
C ALA A 139 1.89 -22.86 2.20
N GLU A 140 2.81 -22.80 3.16
CA GLU A 140 2.59 -23.14 4.57
C GLU A 140 1.92 -22.03 5.38
N LEU A 141 2.06 -20.75 4.94
CA LEU A 141 1.50 -19.62 5.67
C LEU A 141 -0.04 -19.58 5.55
N PRO A 142 -0.76 -19.31 6.65
CA PRO A 142 -2.23 -19.25 6.64
C PRO A 142 -2.80 -18.21 5.68
N THR A 143 -3.83 -18.60 4.94
CA THR A 143 -4.61 -17.66 4.11
C THR A 143 -5.77 -17.12 4.91
N HIS A 144 -5.91 -15.80 4.90
CA HIS A 144 -7.06 -15.08 5.44
C HIS A 144 -7.78 -14.33 4.32
N ASN A 145 -8.88 -13.64 4.66
CA ASN A 145 -9.66 -12.85 3.69
C ASN A 145 -9.78 -11.37 4.11
N LYS A 146 -8.79 -10.87 4.85
CA LYS A 146 -8.72 -9.46 5.23
C LYS A 146 -8.39 -8.60 4.03
N ILE A 147 -8.87 -7.37 3.99
CA ILE A 147 -8.42 -6.39 3.00
C ILE A 147 -6.95 -6.07 3.28
N CYS A 148 -6.12 -6.20 2.26
CA CYS A 148 -4.71 -5.89 2.27
C CYS A 148 -4.45 -4.80 1.23
N HIS A 149 -3.85 -3.69 1.65
CA HIS A 149 -3.56 -2.56 0.77
C HIS A 149 -2.36 -2.85 -0.17
N GLY A 150 -1.36 -3.57 0.34
CA GLY A 150 -0.17 -3.95 -0.43
C GLY A 150 0.87 -2.83 -0.58
N GLY A 151 0.88 -1.86 0.33
CA GLY A 151 1.82 -0.73 0.35
C GLY A 151 1.31 0.45 1.17
N PHE A 152 0.65 0.18 2.30
CA PHE A 152 0.04 1.18 3.17
C PHE A 152 1.10 2.07 3.84
N THR A 153 0.95 3.39 3.73
CA THR A 153 1.90 4.38 4.27
C THR A 153 1.16 5.63 4.73
N LEU A 154 1.84 6.51 5.45
CA LEU A 154 1.30 7.80 5.89
C LEU A 154 0.76 8.66 4.73
N SER A 155 1.27 8.47 3.51
CA SER A 155 0.80 9.20 2.32
C SER A 155 -0.50 8.66 1.72
N ASN A 156 -0.96 7.48 2.18
CA ASN A 156 -2.19 6.84 1.69
C ASN A 156 -3.41 7.09 2.58
N VAL A 157 -3.26 7.90 3.63
CA VAL A 157 -4.34 8.25 4.56
C VAL A 157 -4.50 9.75 4.61
N ILE A 158 -5.67 10.26 4.25
CA ILE A 158 -6.06 11.66 4.47
C ILE A 158 -6.83 11.74 5.79
N LEU A 159 -6.42 12.66 6.64
CA LEU A 159 -7.24 13.14 7.75
C LEU A 159 -8.01 14.36 7.24
N GLY A 160 -9.31 14.19 7.07
CA GLY A 160 -10.22 15.23 6.63
C GLY A 160 -10.39 16.35 7.65
N ASP A 161 -10.77 17.53 7.17
CA ASP A 161 -11.07 18.68 8.03
C ASP A 161 -12.30 18.42 8.94
N ASP A 162 -13.11 17.41 8.59
CA ASP A 162 -14.25 16.91 9.37
C ASP A 162 -13.87 15.82 10.39
N GLY A 163 -12.58 15.43 10.43
CA GLY A 163 -12.06 14.39 11.32
C GLY A 163 -12.19 12.97 10.80
N GLN A 164 -12.79 12.74 9.62
CA GLN A 164 -12.85 11.44 8.99
C GLN A 164 -11.50 11.07 8.34
N THR A 165 -11.30 9.79 8.07
CA THR A 165 -10.09 9.30 7.42
C THR A 165 -10.46 8.61 6.11
N ASP A 166 -9.84 9.06 5.02
CA ASP A 166 -10.00 8.48 3.69
C ASP A 166 -8.74 7.72 3.28
N PHE A 167 -8.93 6.58 2.62
CA PHE A 167 -7.86 5.71 2.16
C PHE A 167 -7.60 5.90 0.67
N LEU A 168 -6.33 6.01 0.28
CA LEU A 168 -5.89 6.28 -1.09
C LEU A 168 -5.06 5.14 -1.67
N ASP A 169 -4.99 5.07 -3.02
CA ASP A 169 -3.98 4.31 -3.78
C ASP A 169 -4.17 2.77 -3.77
N TRP A 170 -5.28 2.30 -4.31
CA TRP A 170 -5.75 0.92 -4.25
C TRP A 170 -5.26 -0.01 -5.36
N ILE A 171 -4.29 0.41 -6.19
CA ILE A 171 -3.76 -0.40 -7.30
C ILE A 171 -3.24 -1.77 -6.84
N HIS A 172 -2.75 -1.83 -5.60
CA HIS A 172 -2.15 -3.02 -5.03
C HIS A 172 -3.08 -3.84 -4.14
N ALA A 173 -4.34 -3.42 -4.01
CA ALA A 173 -5.29 -4.08 -3.13
C ALA A 173 -5.50 -5.56 -3.43
N THR A 174 -5.55 -6.34 -2.37
CA THR A 174 -5.80 -7.79 -2.40
C THR A 174 -6.61 -8.20 -1.16
N ARG A 175 -7.07 -9.45 -1.13
CA ARG A 175 -7.59 -10.09 0.08
C ARG A 175 -6.63 -11.16 0.56
N GLY A 176 -6.26 -11.13 1.84
CA GLY A 176 -5.26 -12.05 2.35
C GLY A 176 -5.03 -11.96 3.84
N ASN A 177 -3.79 -12.19 4.24
CA ASN A 177 -3.35 -12.18 5.63
C ASN A 177 -2.90 -10.77 6.05
N ALA A 178 -3.46 -10.27 7.15
CA ALA A 178 -3.14 -8.97 7.72
C ALA A 178 -1.64 -8.79 8.03
N SER A 179 -0.98 -9.85 8.50
CA SER A 179 0.45 -9.81 8.82
C SER A 179 1.34 -9.67 7.58
N ALA A 180 0.89 -10.18 6.43
CA ALA A 180 1.57 -9.94 5.16
C ALA A 180 1.49 -8.45 4.76
N ASP A 181 0.32 -7.84 4.94
CA ASP A 181 0.13 -6.40 4.67
C ASP A 181 0.95 -5.54 5.65
N ALA A 182 1.04 -5.93 6.92
CA ALA A 182 1.91 -5.27 7.90
C ALA A 182 3.40 -5.37 7.50
N ALA A 183 3.86 -6.52 6.99
CA ALA A 183 5.22 -6.66 6.49
C ALA A 183 5.49 -5.75 5.26
N PHE A 184 4.50 -5.52 4.39
CA PHE A 184 4.61 -4.52 3.32
C PHE A 184 4.83 -3.11 3.88
N THR A 185 4.04 -2.71 4.86
CA THR A 185 4.14 -1.38 5.50
C THR A 185 5.48 -1.22 6.22
N TYR A 186 5.94 -2.24 6.95
CA TYR A 186 7.26 -2.27 7.59
C TYR A 186 8.38 -1.95 6.58
N PHE A 187 8.40 -2.65 5.44
CA PHE A 187 9.40 -2.41 4.42
C PHE A 187 9.29 -1.02 3.78
N ARG A 188 8.08 -0.47 3.67
CA ARG A 188 7.90 0.91 3.17
C ARG A 188 8.54 1.96 4.08
N PHE A 189 8.48 1.79 5.40
CA PHE A 189 9.23 2.64 6.33
C PHE A 189 10.74 2.42 6.19
N GLY A 190 11.21 1.17 6.20
CA GLY A 190 12.63 0.86 6.11
C GLY A 190 13.30 1.35 4.81
N MET A 191 12.60 1.22 3.66
CA MET A 191 13.09 1.72 2.37
C MET A 191 13.14 3.26 2.28
N LYS A 192 12.48 3.99 3.18
CA LYS A 192 12.58 5.45 3.33
C LYS A 192 13.67 5.87 4.32
N ASP A 193 14.59 4.96 4.68
CA ASP A 193 15.66 5.19 5.67
C ASP A 193 15.15 5.52 7.09
N SER A 194 14.01 4.98 7.44
CA SER A 194 13.43 5.11 8.77
C SER A 194 13.28 3.74 9.46
N PRO A 195 14.38 3.03 9.78
CA PRO A 195 14.31 1.72 10.44
C PRO A 195 13.65 1.80 11.82
N GLU A 196 13.85 2.92 12.54
CA GLU A 196 13.21 3.17 13.82
C GLU A 196 11.68 3.29 13.69
N ASP A 197 11.21 4.01 12.67
CA ASP A 197 9.77 4.11 12.38
C ASP A 197 9.19 2.75 11.96
N ALA A 198 9.96 1.94 11.21
CA ALA A 198 9.54 0.61 10.81
C ALA A 198 9.32 -0.30 12.03
N GLU A 199 10.28 -0.33 12.97
CA GLU A 199 10.15 -1.12 14.20
C GLU A 199 9.02 -0.58 15.09
N LYS A 200 8.91 0.73 15.26
CA LYS A 200 7.81 1.38 16.00
C LYS A 200 6.43 1.02 15.42
N TYR A 201 6.29 1.12 14.09
CA TYR A 201 5.07 0.71 13.41
C TYR A 201 4.75 -0.76 13.70
N LEU A 202 5.75 -1.65 13.57
CA LEU A 202 5.55 -3.09 13.78
C LEU A 202 5.16 -3.41 15.23
N ASP A 203 5.78 -2.76 16.20
CA ASP A 203 5.46 -2.93 17.62
C ASP A 203 4.02 -2.49 17.90
N LEU A 204 3.63 -1.30 17.45
CA LEU A 204 2.25 -0.81 17.59
C LEU A 204 1.23 -1.71 16.88
N PHE A 205 1.54 -2.20 15.66
CA PHE A 205 0.66 -3.12 14.95
C PHE A 205 0.46 -4.41 15.73
N CYS A 206 1.54 -5.00 16.25
CA CYS A 206 1.48 -6.24 17.02
C CYS A 206 0.73 -6.06 18.35
N GLU A 207 1.01 -5.00 19.07
CA GLU A 207 0.33 -4.65 20.31
C GLU A 207 -1.19 -4.50 20.10
N LYS A 208 -1.59 -3.64 19.15
CA LYS A 208 -3.01 -3.32 18.92
C LYS A 208 -3.80 -4.46 18.27
N SER A 209 -3.16 -5.27 17.44
CA SER A 209 -3.82 -6.43 16.78
C SER A 209 -3.80 -7.70 17.62
N GLY A 210 -3.00 -7.77 18.68
CA GLY A 210 -2.72 -9.00 19.42
C GLY A 210 -1.92 -10.04 18.63
N THR A 211 -1.25 -9.61 17.54
CA THR A 211 -0.48 -10.50 16.67
C THR A 211 0.96 -10.63 17.16
N ASP A 212 1.46 -11.87 17.25
CA ASP A 212 2.87 -12.11 17.58
C ASP A 212 3.80 -11.51 16.51
N LYS A 213 4.81 -10.75 16.95
CA LYS A 213 5.80 -10.11 16.06
C LYS A 213 6.56 -11.14 15.22
N GLN A 214 6.85 -12.33 15.77
CA GLN A 214 7.49 -13.42 15.04
C GLN A 214 6.59 -13.97 13.92
N TYR A 215 5.27 -13.92 14.11
CA TYR A 215 4.35 -14.34 13.06
C TYR A 215 4.37 -13.35 11.87
N VAL A 216 4.44 -12.05 12.12
CA VAL A 216 4.63 -11.06 11.04
C VAL A 216 5.99 -11.27 10.36
N ARG A 217 7.05 -11.53 11.12
CA ARG A 217 8.40 -11.78 10.58
C ARG A 217 8.47 -13.00 9.65
N LYS A 218 7.64 -14.03 9.87
CA LYS A 218 7.54 -15.18 8.94
C LYS A 218 7.12 -14.79 7.51
N TRP A 219 6.42 -13.64 7.35
CA TRP A 219 6.01 -13.13 6.05
C TRP A 219 7.12 -12.33 5.37
N MET A 220 8.10 -11.81 6.11
CA MET A 220 9.11 -10.87 5.59
C MET A 220 9.90 -11.42 4.39
N PRO A 221 10.42 -12.67 4.37
CA PRO A 221 11.12 -13.18 3.20
C PRO A 221 10.25 -13.21 1.94
N VAL A 222 8.98 -13.59 2.09
CA VAL A 222 8.00 -13.66 1.00
C VAL A 222 7.69 -12.27 0.44
N ILE A 223 7.44 -11.32 1.33
CA ILE A 223 7.11 -9.93 0.95
C ILE A 223 8.33 -9.22 0.38
N ALA A 224 9.53 -9.43 0.94
CA ALA A 224 10.77 -8.88 0.42
C ALA A 224 11.04 -9.33 -1.03
N ALA A 225 10.88 -10.63 -1.31
CA ALA A 225 11.01 -11.15 -2.67
C ALA A 225 9.99 -10.56 -3.64
N ALA A 226 8.73 -10.44 -3.21
CA ALA A 226 7.69 -9.85 -4.05
C ALA A 226 7.90 -8.34 -4.31
N GLN A 227 8.43 -7.59 -3.35
CA GLN A 227 8.73 -6.16 -3.50
C GLN A 227 9.99 -5.89 -4.34
N SER A 228 10.96 -6.80 -4.34
CA SER A 228 12.22 -6.61 -5.08
C SER A 228 12.02 -6.47 -6.60
N VAL A 229 10.89 -6.93 -7.15
CA VAL A 229 10.57 -6.86 -8.59
C VAL A 229 10.55 -5.43 -9.11
N ASN A 230 9.94 -4.52 -8.37
CA ASN A 230 9.74 -3.13 -8.79
C ASN A 230 10.68 -2.15 -8.07
N GLY A 231 11.53 -2.64 -7.18
CA GLY A 231 12.46 -1.81 -6.41
C GLY A 231 13.61 -1.27 -7.26
N ASN A 232 14.06 -0.06 -6.97
CA ASN A 232 15.35 0.45 -7.46
C ASN A 232 16.51 -0.31 -6.81
N ALA A 233 17.76 -0.05 -7.22
CA ALA A 233 18.93 -0.77 -6.72
C ALA A 233 19.07 -0.70 -5.19
N ARG A 234 18.83 0.47 -4.58
CA ARG A 234 18.89 0.68 -3.13
C ARG A 234 17.82 -0.09 -2.38
N GLU A 235 16.57 -0.07 -2.88
CA GLU A 235 15.47 -0.82 -2.30
C GLU A 235 15.70 -2.33 -2.38
N ARG A 236 16.26 -2.83 -3.50
CA ARG A 236 16.65 -4.24 -3.64
C ARG A 236 17.74 -4.62 -2.64
N GLU A 237 18.75 -3.79 -2.48
CA GLU A 237 19.84 -4.00 -1.52
C GLU A 237 19.28 -4.09 -0.08
N PHE A 238 18.36 -3.22 0.29
CA PHE A 238 17.67 -3.25 1.58
C PHE A 238 16.88 -4.56 1.79
N LEU A 239 16.24 -5.10 0.74
CA LEU A 239 15.40 -6.30 0.82
C LEU A 239 16.20 -7.61 0.80
N LEU A 240 17.43 -7.62 0.25
CA LEU A 240 18.25 -8.82 0.10
C LEU A 240 18.50 -9.60 1.39
N PRO A 241 18.83 -9.00 2.54
CA PRO A 241 19.02 -9.73 3.79
C PRO A 241 17.80 -10.57 4.17
N PHE A 242 16.59 -10.01 4.05
CA PHE A 242 15.34 -10.71 4.37
C PHE A 242 15.06 -11.89 3.41
N ILE A 243 15.40 -11.73 2.13
CA ILE A 243 15.28 -12.82 1.14
C ILE A 243 16.22 -13.97 1.49
N ARG A 244 17.45 -13.68 1.97
CA ARG A 244 18.45 -14.68 2.36
C ARG A 244 18.11 -15.43 3.65
N GLU A 245 17.30 -14.86 4.54
CA GLU A 245 16.85 -15.52 5.76
C GLU A 245 15.99 -16.77 5.51
N ILE A 246 15.47 -16.95 4.29
CA ILE A 246 14.68 -18.13 3.93
C ILE A 246 15.45 -19.45 4.07
N ASN A 247 16.78 -19.39 4.02
CA ASN A 247 17.66 -20.57 4.04
C ASN A 247 18.25 -20.86 5.44
N LYS A 248 17.84 -20.08 6.45
CA LYS A 248 18.21 -20.31 7.85
C LYS A 248 17.06 -20.97 8.61
#